data_4e9831c29dd0e74ab8efc075065cdd7f
#
_entry.id   4e9831c29dd0e74ab8efc075065cdd7f
#
_cell.length_a   1.000
_cell.length_b   1.000
_cell.length_c   1.000
_cell.angle_alpha   90.00
_cell.angle_beta   90.00
_cell.angle_gamma   90.00
#
_symmetry.space_group_name_H-M   'P 1'
#
loop_
_entity.id
_entity.type
_entity.pdbx_description
1 polymer ?
#
loop_
_entity_poly.entity_id
_entity_poly.type
_entity_poly.pdbx_seq_one_letter_code
_entity_poly.pdbx_strand_id
1 'polypeptide(L)'
;MSNLKPLNWKHEPGIGYHVVRRNDGGMHYPFTDLSKATVVHWKKFAEEHLFDADRLTRNLYDLRQVEDVPEEALRAAIRLNSDPSARKIRLAVVVANEEAANAIRKVAALADTNFAADIHIYTDLEEAEAWLSK
;
A
#
# COMPACT_ATOMS: atom_id res chain seq x y z
N MET A 1 -17.99 -9.49 16.73
CA MET A 1 -16.90 -10.45 16.49
C MET A 1 -16.26 -10.18 15.13
N SER A 2 -14.96 -10.18 15.09
CA SER A 2 -14.23 -9.88 13.86
C SER A 2 -14.14 -11.12 12.97
N ASN A 3 -14.50 -10.96 11.68
CA ASN A 3 -14.35 -12.03 10.70
C ASN A 3 -13.05 -11.86 9.90
N LEU A 4 -12.08 -11.17 10.50
CA LEU A 4 -10.81 -10.92 9.83
C LEU A 4 -9.98 -12.20 9.77
N LYS A 5 -9.41 -12.45 8.60
CA LYS A 5 -8.47 -13.56 8.44
C LYS A 5 -7.20 -13.29 9.21
N PRO A 6 -6.55 -14.32 9.76
CA PRO A 6 -5.26 -14.12 10.44
C PRO A 6 -4.23 -13.50 9.51
N LEU A 7 -3.41 -12.62 10.07
CA LEU A 7 -2.33 -11.99 9.32
C LEU A 7 -1.11 -12.91 9.34
N ASN A 8 -0.77 -13.50 8.19
CA ASN A 8 0.35 -14.44 8.06
C ASN A 8 1.65 -13.68 7.78
N TRP A 9 1.98 -12.73 8.65
CA TRP A 9 3.18 -11.93 8.50
C TRP A 9 4.31 -12.50 9.37
N LYS A 10 5.48 -12.67 8.75
CA LYS A 10 6.71 -13.00 9.45
C LYS A 10 7.80 -12.06 8.98
N HIS A 11 8.45 -11.39 9.91
CA HIS A 11 9.59 -10.54 9.57
C HIS A 11 10.78 -11.41 9.17
N GLU A 12 11.42 -11.06 8.06
CA GLU A 12 12.62 -11.74 7.58
C GLU A 12 13.79 -10.75 7.52
N PRO A 13 15.03 -11.21 7.79
CA PRO A 13 16.21 -10.35 7.66
C PRO A 13 16.34 -9.80 6.24
N GLY A 14 16.69 -8.52 6.13
CA GLY A 14 16.87 -7.87 4.84
C GLY A 14 15.61 -7.34 4.20
N ILE A 15 14.46 -7.51 4.84
CA ILE A 15 13.18 -7.01 4.36
C ILE A 15 12.81 -5.74 5.12
N GLY A 16 12.66 -4.64 4.39
CA GLY A 16 12.48 -3.31 4.97
C GLY A 16 11.03 -2.86 5.07
N TYR A 17 10.14 -3.70 5.60
CA TYR A 17 8.78 -3.29 5.91
C TYR A 17 8.16 -4.22 6.95
N HIS A 18 7.07 -3.76 7.52
CA HIS A 18 6.21 -4.56 8.41
C HIS A 18 4.77 -4.50 7.91
N VAL A 19 3.93 -5.35 8.48
CA VAL A 19 2.49 -5.30 8.24
C VAL A 19 1.77 -5.31 9.56
N VAL A 20 0.89 -4.33 9.75
CA VAL A 20 0.08 -4.20 10.95
C VAL A 20 -1.39 -4.20 10.54
N ARG A 21 -2.21 -4.99 11.23
CA ARG A 21 -3.65 -5.01 10.97
C ARG A 21 -4.29 -3.72 11.50
N ARG A 22 -5.04 -3.04 10.65
CA ARG A 22 -5.81 -1.87 11.06
C ARG A 22 -7.08 -2.29 11.78
N ASN A 23 -7.63 -1.38 12.58
CA ASN A 23 -8.88 -1.64 13.31
C ASN A 23 -10.06 -1.89 12.37
N ASP A 24 -10.02 -1.35 11.16
CA ASP A 24 -11.06 -1.55 10.15
C ASP A 24 -10.88 -2.83 9.32
N GLY A 25 -9.86 -3.62 9.64
CA GLY A 25 -9.56 -4.85 8.92
C GLY A 25 -8.59 -4.69 7.77
N GLY A 26 -8.22 -3.47 7.44
CA GLY A 26 -7.21 -3.20 6.42
C GLY A 26 -5.81 -3.43 6.94
N MET A 27 -4.82 -3.03 6.15
CA MET A 27 -3.42 -3.26 6.48
C MET A 27 -2.61 -1.98 6.40
N HIS A 28 -1.69 -1.83 7.34
CA HIS A 28 -0.73 -0.73 7.39
C HIS A 28 0.66 -1.30 7.12
N TYR A 29 1.36 -0.74 6.14
CA TYR A 29 2.68 -1.19 5.71
C TYR A 29 3.69 -0.07 5.93
N PRO A 30 4.36 0.00 7.10
CA PRO A 30 5.48 0.93 7.25
C PRO A 30 6.72 0.37 6.55
N PHE A 31 7.26 1.14 5.61
CA PHE A 31 8.46 0.77 4.86
C PHE A 31 9.66 1.57 5.34
N THR A 32 10.82 0.94 5.41
CA THR A 32 12.10 1.61 5.66
C THR A 32 12.99 1.64 4.42
N ASP A 33 12.75 0.75 3.46
CA ASP A 33 13.41 0.78 2.16
C ASP A 33 12.51 0.14 1.10
N LEU A 34 12.89 0.33 -0.15
CA LEU A 34 12.24 -0.30 -1.29
C LEU A 34 13.28 -1.02 -2.15
N SER A 35 14.18 -1.76 -1.50
CA SER A 35 15.14 -2.60 -2.17
C SER A 35 14.42 -3.68 -2.97
N LYS A 36 15.11 -4.28 -3.92
CA LYS A 36 14.54 -5.34 -4.75
C LYS A 36 13.99 -6.48 -3.90
N ALA A 37 14.72 -6.91 -2.86
CA ALA A 37 14.27 -7.97 -1.98
C ALA A 37 12.99 -7.59 -1.25
N THR A 38 12.91 -6.36 -0.75
CA THR A 38 11.72 -5.85 -0.07
C THR A 38 10.51 -5.84 -1.01
N VAL A 39 10.68 -5.33 -2.23
CA VAL A 39 9.59 -5.23 -3.20
C VAL A 39 9.09 -6.61 -3.61
N VAL A 40 9.98 -7.55 -3.86
CA VAL A 40 9.61 -8.92 -4.24
C VAL A 40 8.82 -9.58 -3.11
N HIS A 41 9.29 -9.45 -1.89
CA HIS A 41 8.59 -10.02 -0.72
C HIS A 41 7.21 -9.40 -0.54
N TRP A 42 7.13 -8.06 -0.64
CA TRP A 42 5.86 -7.34 -0.50
C TRP A 42 4.86 -7.74 -1.58
N LYS A 43 5.29 -7.86 -2.82
CA LYS A 43 4.39 -8.26 -3.92
C LYS A 43 3.74 -9.62 -3.65
N LYS A 44 4.53 -10.57 -3.20
CA LYS A 44 4.02 -11.91 -2.88
C LYS A 44 3.01 -11.86 -1.72
N PHE A 45 3.35 -11.13 -0.67
CA PHE A 45 2.47 -10.98 0.49
C PHE A 45 1.16 -10.29 0.09
N ALA A 46 1.26 -9.22 -0.67
CA ALA A 46 0.09 -8.44 -1.09
C ALA A 46 -0.84 -9.28 -1.97
N GLU A 47 -0.30 -10.04 -2.91
CA GLU A 47 -1.10 -10.91 -3.76
C GLU A 47 -1.91 -11.90 -2.93
N GLU A 48 -1.29 -12.53 -1.94
CA GLU A 48 -1.95 -13.50 -1.08
C GLU A 48 -3.11 -12.88 -0.29
N HIS A 49 -2.99 -11.63 0.12
CA HIS A 49 -3.99 -10.99 0.98
C HIS A 49 -5.03 -10.18 0.23
N LEU A 50 -4.67 -9.60 -0.92
CA LEU A 50 -5.62 -8.81 -1.70
C LEU A 50 -6.72 -9.68 -2.32
N PHE A 51 -6.35 -10.85 -2.83
CA PHE A 51 -7.33 -11.73 -3.46
C PHE A 51 -8.19 -12.51 -2.47
N ASP A 52 -7.81 -12.51 -1.20
CA ASP A 52 -8.61 -13.13 -0.16
C ASP A 52 -9.67 -12.20 0.43
N ALA A 53 -9.63 -10.91 0.07
CA ALA A 53 -10.57 -9.94 0.61
C ALA A 53 -11.96 -10.12 -0.01
N ASP A 54 -12.99 -10.16 0.82
CA ASP A 54 -14.37 -10.29 0.38
C ASP A 54 -15.16 -8.99 0.48
N ARG A 55 -14.49 -7.90 0.82
CA ARG A 55 -15.09 -6.59 1.03
C ARG A 55 -14.06 -5.49 0.70
N LEU A 56 -14.49 -4.23 0.83
CA LEU A 56 -13.58 -3.09 0.64
C LEU A 56 -12.32 -3.26 1.49
N THR A 57 -11.16 -3.23 0.85
CA THR A 57 -9.88 -3.31 1.51
C THR A 57 -9.30 -1.91 1.66
N ARG A 58 -8.76 -1.62 2.86
CA ARG A 58 -8.12 -0.34 3.15
C ARG A 58 -6.64 -0.59 3.42
N ASN A 59 -5.79 -0.04 2.56
CA ASN A 59 -4.35 -0.20 2.66
C ASN A 59 -3.68 1.15 2.90
N LEU A 60 -2.72 1.17 3.82
CA LEU A 60 -1.91 2.36 4.11
C LEU A 60 -0.45 2.01 3.91
N TYR A 61 0.19 2.68 2.97
CA TYR A 61 1.63 2.52 2.72
C TYR A 61 2.35 3.74 3.29
N ASP A 62 3.14 3.51 4.34
CA ASP A 62 3.91 4.57 4.97
C ASP A 62 5.32 4.57 4.42
N LEU A 63 5.63 5.53 3.57
CA LEU A 63 6.92 5.66 2.89
C LEU A 63 7.74 6.83 3.42
N ARG A 64 7.41 7.35 4.61
CA ARG A 64 8.09 8.53 5.15
C ARG A 64 9.55 8.29 5.46
N GLN A 65 9.96 7.04 5.70
CA GLN A 65 11.34 6.70 5.99
C GLN A 65 12.11 6.20 4.77
N VAL A 66 11.46 6.16 3.61
CA VAL A 66 12.09 5.73 2.37
C VAL A 66 12.69 6.94 1.66
N GLU A 67 13.99 6.91 1.40
CA GLU A 67 14.67 8.02 0.75
C GLU A 67 14.33 8.12 -0.73
N ASP A 68 14.19 6.98 -1.38
CA ASP A 68 13.97 6.94 -2.82
C ASP A 68 12.90 5.90 -3.15
N VAL A 69 11.91 6.29 -3.96
CA VAL A 69 10.85 5.41 -4.39
C VAL A 69 11.08 5.05 -5.86
N PRO A 70 11.59 3.84 -6.15
CA PRO A 70 11.79 3.42 -7.53
C PRO A 70 10.47 3.39 -8.30
N GLU A 71 10.49 3.89 -9.53
CA GLU A 71 9.29 3.89 -10.38
C GLU A 71 8.72 2.48 -10.54
N GLU A 72 9.58 1.49 -10.67
CA GLU A 72 9.17 0.09 -10.81
C GLU A 72 8.37 -0.40 -9.61
N ALA A 73 8.82 -0.05 -8.39
CA ALA A 73 8.10 -0.41 -7.17
C ALA A 73 6.73 0.26 -7.13
N LEU A 74 6.66 1.52 -7.50
CA LEU A 74 5.42 2.27 -7.52
C LEU A 74 4.44 1.72 -8.54
N ARG A 75 4.91 1.39 -9.73
CA ARG A 75 4.07 0.76 -10.76
C ARG A 75 3.52 -0.58 -10.30
N ALA A 76 4.33 -1.38 -9.60
CA ALA A 76 3.89 -2.66 -9.05
C ALA A 76 2.78 -2.45 -8.01
N ALA A 77 2.92 -1.45 -7.14
CA ALA A 77 1.91 -1.14 -6.13
C ALA A 77 0.58 -0.73 -6.79
N ILE A 78 0.65 0.14 -7.79
CA ILE A 78 -0.55 0.59 -8.51
C ILE A 78 -1.23 -0.59 -9.20
N ARG A 79 -0.44 -1.44 -9.84
CA ARG A 79 -0.98 -2.59 -10.57
C ARG A 79 -1.69 -3.57 -9.63
N LEU A 80 -1.07 -3.89 -8.50
CA LEU A 80 -1.65 -4.84 -7.55
C LEU A 80 -2.94 -4.29 -6.94
N ASN A 81 -2.96 -3.01 -6.60
CA ASN A 81 -4.13 -2.40 -5.99
C ASN A 81 -5.23 -2.05 -7.01
N SER A 82 -4.95 -2.21 -8.29
CA SER A 82 -5.90 -1.89 -9.37
C SER A 82 -6.37 -3.11 -10.15
N ASP A 83 -6.03 -4.30 -9.68
CA ASP A 83 -6.42 -5.53 -10.36
C ASP A 83 -7.94 -5.70 -10.30
N PRO A 84 -8.62 -5.84 -11.45
CA PRO A 84 -10.09 -5.94 -11.47
C PRO A 84 -10.63 -7.20 -10.80
N SER A 85 -9.81 -8.21 -10.57
CA SER A 85 -10.23 -9.40 -9.84
C SER A 85 -10.20 -9.20 -8.32
N ALA A 86 -9.54 -8.13 -7.84
CA ALA A 86 -9.54 -7.78 -6.43
C ALA A 86 -10.81 -7.02 -6.08
N ARG A 87 -11.20 -7.06 -4.81
CA ARG A 87 -12.29 -6.24 -4.33
C ARG A 87 -11.90 -4.77 -4.36
N LYS A 88 -12.89 -3.89 -4.22
CA LYS A 88 -12.65 -2.46 -4.18
C LYS A 88 -11.63 -2.11 -3.11
N ILE A 89 -10.63 -1.29 -3.46
CA ILE A 89 -9.52 -0.97 -2.58
C ILE A 89 -9.42 0.54 -2.41
N ARG A 90 -9.21 0.98 -1.17
CA ARG A 90 -8.76 2.33 -0.86
C ARG A 90 -7.29 2.24 -0.48
N LEU A 91 -6.47 3.00 -1.18
CA LEU A 91 -5.03 3.02 -0.92
C LEU A 91 -4.60 4.43 -0.54
N ALA A 92 -4.10 4.58 0.69
CA ALA A 92 -3.46 5.81 1.11
C ALA A 92 -1.94 5.60 1.11
N VAL A 93 -1.21 6.56 0.56
CA VAL A 93 0.25 6.54 0.55
C VAL A 93 0.73 7.78 1.28
N VAL A 94 1.55 7.61 2.31
CA VAL A 94 2.11 8.71 3.09
C VAL A 94 3.60 8.83 2.78
N VAL A 95 4.03 10.02 2.38
CA VAL A 95 5.42 10.28 2.00
C VAL A 95 6.02 11.41 2.85
N ALA A 96 7.34 11.58 2.77
CA ALA A 96 8.05 12.50 3.64
C ALA A 96 7.80 13.99 3.30
N ASN A 97 7.52 14.31 2.02
CA ASN A 97 7.39 15.69 1.58
C ASN A 97 6.59 15.78 0.28
N GLU A 98 6.26 17.02 -0.11
CA GLU A 98 5.47 17.28 -1.33
C GLU A 98 6.19 16.90 -2.61
N GLU A 99 7.51 16.98 -2.63
CA GLU A 99 8.28 16.57 -3.81
C GLU A 99 8.09 15.08 -4.09
N ALA A 100 8.18 14.26 -3.04
CA ALA A 100 7.92 12.82 -3.17
C ALA A 100 6.46 12.56 -3.55
N ALA A 101 5.53 13.29 -2.96
CA ALA A 101 4.11 13.15 -3.29
C ALA A 101 3.84 13.44 -4.78
N ASN A 102 4.43 14.52 -5.29
CA ASN A 102 4.25 14.89 -6.69
C ASN A 102 4.85 13.87 -7.65
N ALA A 103 6.00 13.28 -7.30
CA ALA A 103 6.62 12.23 -8.10
C ALA A 103 5.69 11.01 -8.21
N ILE A 104 5.06 10.62 -7.11
CA ILE A 104 4.12 9.50 -7.10
C ILE A 104 2.86 9.83 -7.89
N ARG A 105 2.33 11.05 -7.74
CA ARG A 105 1.15 11.49 -8.49
C ARG A 105 1.38 11.44 -10.00
N LYS A 106 2.59 11.78 -10.46
CA LYS A 106 2.94 11.69 -11.88
C LYS A 106 2.86 10.26 -12.40
N VAL A 107 3.44 9.32 -11.67
CA VAL A 107 3.41 7.92 -12.09
C VAL A 107 1.98 7.38 -12.06
N ALA A 108 1.22 7.72 -11.04
CA ALA A 108 -0.18 7.31 -10.93
C ALA A 108 -1.02 7.86 -12.09
N ALA A 109 -0.75 9.09 -12.51
CA ALA A 109 -1.48 9.69 -13.63
C ALA A 109 -1.16 9.03 -14.97
N LEU A 110 0.02 8.44 -15.11
CA LEU A 110 0.44 7.75 -16.34
C LEU A 110 -0.07 6.30 -16.40
N ALA A 111 -0.54 5.78 -15.28
CA ALA A 111 -1.07 4.42 -15.24
C ALA A 111 -2.45 4.37 -15.89
N ASP A 112 -2.86 3.15 -16.26
CA ASP A 112 -4.19 2.93 -16.85
C ASP A 112 -5.27 3.43 -15.89
N THR A 113 -6.25 4.16 -16.42
CA THR A 113 -7.30 4.80 -15.64
C THR A 113 -8.42 3.85 -15.20
N ASN A 114 -8.37 2.59 -15.58
CA ASN A 114 -9.38 1.61 -15.16
C ASN A 114 -9.05 1.03 -13.79
N PHE A 115 -8.90 1.91 -12.80
CA PHE A 115 -8.54 1.48 -11.45
C PHE A 115 -9.73 0.92 -10.69
N ALA A 116 -9.53 -0.26 -10.10
CA ALA A 116 -10.40 -0.74 -9.03
C ALA A 116 -10.10 0.00 -7.72
N ALA A 117 -8.90 0.57 -7.60
CA ALA A 117 -8.45 1.24 -6.39
C ALA A 117 -8.71 2.75 -6.43
N ASP A 118 -9.07 3.30 -5.28
CA ASP A 118 -9.10 4.74 -5.04
C ASP A 118 -7.81 5.10 -4.30
N ILE A 119 -6.91 5.83 -4.96
CA ILE A 119 -5.56 6.09 -4.47
C ILE A 119 -5.39 7.56 -4.11
N HIS A 120 -5.02 7.83 -2.85
CA HIS A 120 -4.76 9.18 -2.36
C HIS A 120 -3.38 9.24 -1.73
N ILE A 121 -2.69 10.37 -1.92
CA ILE A 121 -1.32 10.56 -1.47
C ILE A 121 -1.27 11.70 -0.48
N TYR A 122 -0.61 11.47 0.65
CA TYR A 122 -0.56 12.40 1.77
C TYR A 122 0.88 12.61 2.24
N THR A 123 1.09 13.74 2.92
CA THR A 123 2.33 13.97 3.66
C THR A 123 2.11 13.92 5.18
N ASP A 124 0.87 13.70 5.60
CA ASP A 124 0.46 13.63 7.00
C ASP A 124 -0.26 12.31 7.26
N LEU A 125 0.27 11.53 8.20
CA LEU A 125 -0.30 10.24 8.55
C LEU A 125 -1.72 10.35 9.10
N GLU A 126 -1.99 11.37 9.91
CA GLU A 126 -3.33 11.55 10.50
C GLU A 126 -4.39 11.81 9.42
N GLU A 127 -4.06 12.59 8.40
CA GLU A 127 -4.96 12.85 7.28
C GLU A 127 -5.26 11.57 6.51
N ALA A 128 -4.22 10.76 6.27
CA ALA A 128 -4.38 9.48 5.58
C ALA A 128 -5.28 8.53 6.36
N GLU A 129 -5.05 8.43 7.67
CA GLU A 129 -5.87 7.60 8.55
C GLU A 129 -7.33 8.06 8.57
N ALA A 130 -7.55 9.37 8.64
CA ALA A 130 -8.90 9.93 8.65
C ALA A 130 -9.66 9.58 7.36
N TRP A 131 -8.98 9.70 6.22
CA TRP A 131 -9.61 9.35 4.94
C TRP A 131 -9.93 7.87 4.84
N LEU A 132 -9.01 7.01 5.27
CA LEU A 132 -9.22 5.55 5.20
C LEU A 132 -10.37 5.09 6.10
N SER A 133 -10.57 5.78 7.22
CA SER A 133 -11.59 5.41 8.20
C SER A 133 -13.01 5.83 7.81
N LYS A 134 -13.14 6.62 6.76
CA LYS A 134 -14.47 6.98 6.24
C LYS A 134 -15.11 5.75 5.63
#